data_21dbcb8a92da127e76b26608efae8ebb
#
_entry.id   21dbcb8a92da127e76b26608efae8ebb
#
_cell.length_a   1.000
_cell.length_b   1.000
_cell.length_c   1.000
_cell.angle_alpha   90.00
_cell.angle_beta   90.00
_cell.angle_gamma   90.00
#
_symmetry.space_group_name_H-M   'P 1'
#
loop_
_entity.id
_entity.type
_entity.pdbx_description
1 polymer ?
#
loop_
_entity_poly.entity_id
_entity_poly.type
_entity_poly.pdbx_seq_one_letter_code
_entity_poly.pdbx_strand_id
1 'polypeptide(L)'
;MRYGFILNLDEDFIINLAEEVIKTMGNFYPELLDNKNFIVEVLKNESKSFSKTLSSGEKMLEQLINNREVIQSKVNKINDESGNNSDFIKNILNSEIGHQGLISQLIEKEIEIYRLLKIDDKEAYNNIRKKIIETKWEKEVSYLETSYLYDTLGFPFEVTLEFCETHNLIADKEKFDLKMNMFQELSKSSSDFGGDKSVVNLINTLNLEKTEFTGYSETISNGEILSIVNNNLEKILKEFKEKDVEFYIILN
;
A
#
# COMPACT_ATOMS: atom_id res chain seq x y z
N MET A 1 -14.89 3.63 -11.68
CA MET A 1 -14.06 3.57 -12.90
C MET A 1 -14.02 2.16 -13.49
N ARG A 2 -13.66 1.10 -12.73
CA ARG A 2 -13.60 -0.28 -13.25
C ARG A 2 -14.88 -0.75 -13.96
N TYR A 3 -16.05 -0.58 -13.35
CA TYR A 3 -17.33 -0.95 -13.99
C TYR A 3 -17.63 -0.14 -15.26
N GLY A 4 -17.13 1.09 -15.36
CA GLY A 4 -17.21 1.86 -16.58
C GLY A 4 -16.49 1.19 -17.74
N PHE A 5 -15.28 0.66 -17.49
CA PHE A 5 -14.54 -0.12 -18.50
C PHE A 5 -15.25 -1.42 -18.88
N ILE A 6 -15.77 -2.17 -17.90
CA ILE A 6 -16.53 -3.42 -18.15
C ILE A 6 -17.77 -3.14 -19.02
N LEU A 7 -18.41 -1.99 -18.82
CA LEU A 7 -19.58 -1.57 -19.56
C LEU A 7 -19.24 -0.85 -20.88
N ASN A 8 -17.95 -0.78 -21.26
CA ASN A 8 -17.46 -0.05 -22.42
C ASN A 8 -17.92 1.42 -22.47
N LEU A 9 -17.97 2.08 -21.31
CA LEU A 9 -18.20 3.50 -21.24
C LEU A 9 -16.95 4.25 -21.70
N ASP A 10 -17.13 5.45 -22.26
CA ASP A 10 -16.01 6.30 -22.67
C ASP A 10 -15.14 6.75 -21.47
N GLU A 11 -13.94 7.22 -21.76
CA GLU A 11 -12.99 7.66 -20.72
C GLU A 11 -13.53 8.84 -19.87
N ASP A 12 -14.47 9.61 -20.43
CA ASP A 12 -15.04 10.80 -19.80
C ASP A 12 -16.30 10.48 -18.96
N PHE A 13 -16.75 9.21 -18.89
CA PHE A 13 -17.98 8.86 -18.19
C PHE A 13 -17.98 9.30 -16.71
N ILE A 14 -16.83 9.24 -16.04
CA ILE A 14 -16.72 9.65 -14.62
C ILE A 14 -16.87 11.17 -14.47
N ILE A 15 -16.43 11.93 -15.46
CA ILE A 15 -16.57 13.38 -15.52
C ILE A 15 -18.05 13.74 -15.70
N ASN A 16 -18.73 13.08 -16.62
CA ASN A 16 -20.16 13.27 -16.86
C ASN A 16 -20.99 12.97 -15.60
N LEU A 17 -20.65 11.90 -14.88
CA LEU A 17 -21.27 11.58 -13.58
C LEU A 17 -21.01 12.66 -12.52
N ALA A 18 -19.78 13.16 -12.42
CA ALA A 18 -19.44 14.21 -11.48
C ALA A 18 -20.15 15.51 -11.79
N GLU A 19 -20.28 15.88 -13.07
CA GLU A 19 -21.03 17.08 -13.48
C GLU A 19 -22.51 16.98 -13.12
N GLU A 20 -23.12 15.79 -13.25
CA GLU A 20 -24.51 15.58 -12.85
C GLU A 20 -24.69 15.65 -11.32
N VAL A 21 -23.71 15.13 -10.54
CA VAL A 21 -23.70 15.29 -9.08
C VAL A 21 -23.58 16.77 -8.70
N ILE A 22 -22.66 17.51 -9.30
CA ILE A 22 -22.48 18.96 -9.05
C ILE A 22 -23.78 19.73 -9.36
N LYS A 23 -24.42 19.43 -10.47
CA LYS A 23 -25.69 20.05 -10.87
C LYS A 23 -26.82 19.75 -9.89
N THR A 24 -26.91 18.51 -9.40
CA THR A 24 -28.00 18.05 -8.54
C THR A 24 -27.81 18.53 -7.10
N MET A 25 -26.59 18.52 -6.59
CA MET A 25 -26.26 18.78 -5.19
C MET A 25 -25.69 20.18 -4.94
N GLY A 26 -25.23 20.88 -5.98
CA GLY A 26 -24.55 22.18 -5.83
C GLY A 26 -25.38 23.29 -5.19
N ASN A 27 -26.72 23.19 -5.24
CA ASN A 27 -27.58 24.14 -4.52
C ASN A 27 -27.52 23.97 -2.99
N PHE A 28 -27.20 22.75 -2.51
CA PHE A 28 -27.08 22.43 -1.10
C PHE A 28 -25.63 22.53 -0.62
N TYR A 29 -24.67 22.32 -1.53
CA TYR A 29 -23.23 22.34 -1.30
C TYR A 29 -22.58 23.31 -2.30
N PRO A 30 -22.62 24.63 -2.06
CA PRO A 30 -22.12 25.64 -3.00
C PRO A 30 -20.66 25.44 -3.42
N GLU A 31 -19.84 24.88 -2.53
CA GLU A 31 -18.44 24.56 -2.79
C GLU A 31 -18.24 23.61 -3.98
N LEU A 32 -19.23 22.79 -4.31
CA LEU A 32 -19.18 21.95 -5.51
C LEU A 32 -19.26 22.77 -6.79
N LEU A 33 -20.05 23.84 -6.79
CA LEU A 33 -20.15 24.77 -7.91
C LEU A 33 -18.89 25.61 -8.04
N ASP A 34 -18.40 26.13 -6.90
CA ASP A 34 -17.22 27.00 -6.85
C ASP A 34 -15.97 26.26 -7.30
N ASN A 35 -15.84 24.98 -6.96
CA ASN A 35 -14.70 24.15 -7.30
C ASN A 35 -14.90 23.24 -8.52
N LYS A 36 -15.98 23.42 -9.31
CA LYS A 36 -16.32 22.54 -10.45
C LYS A 36 -15.12 22.25 -11.36
N ASN A 37 -14.41 23.28 -11.78
CA ASN A 37 -13.30 23.14 -12.72
C ASN A 37 -12.15 22.33 -12.11
N PHE A 38 -11.84 22.56 -10.84
CA PHE A 38 -10.81 21.82 -10.11
C PHE A 38 -11.19 20.35 -9.96
N ILE A 39 -12.45 20.06 -9.58
CA ILE A 39 -12.97 18.68 -9.44
C ILE A 39 -12.85 17.94 -10.77
N VAL A 40 -13.28 18.55 -11.88
CA VAL A 40 -13.22 17.96 -13.22
C VAL A 40 -11.77 17.69 -13.64
N GLU A 41 -10.85 18.62 -13.39
CA GLU A 41 -9.43 18.45 -13.73
C GLU A 41 -8.79 17.30 -12.93
N VAL A 42 -9.04 17.23 -11.61
CA VAL A 42 -8.54 16.13 -10.75
C VAL A 42 -9.09 14.80 -11.22
N LEU A 43 -10.41 14.69 -11.47
CA LEU A 43 -11.02 13.45 -11.95
C LEU A 43 -10.46 13.02 -13.30
N LYS A 44 -10.21 13.95 -14.21
CA LYS A 44 -9.63 13.66 -15.53
C LYS A 44 -8.21 13.10 -15.40
N ASN A 45 -7.39 13.69 -14.57
CA ASN A 45 -6.03 13.23 -14.32
C ASN A 45 -6.02 11.86 -13.64
N GLU A 46 -6.88 11.66 -12.65
CA GLU A 46 -7.03 10.39 -11.94
C GLU A 46 -7.56 9.28 -12.85
N SER A 47 -8.56 9.57 -13.68
CA SER A 47 -9.09 8.63 -14.67
C SER A 47 -8.01 8.14 -15.61
N LYS A 48 -7.21 9.04 -16.15
CA LYS A 48 -6.11 8.72 -17.06
C LYS A 48 -5.01 7.89 -16.36
N SER A 49 -4.67 8.23 -15.13
CA SER A 49 -3.69 7.49 -14.32
C SER A 49 -4.18 6.08 -14.04
N PHE A 50 -5.46 5.93 -13.64
CA PHE A 50 -6.08 4.64 -13.36
C PHE A 50 -6.15 3.74 -14.61
N SER A 51 -6.53 4.29 -15.77
CA SER A 51 -6.56 3.54 -17.04
C SER A 51 -5.20 2.97 -17.40
N LYS A 52 -4.14 3.78 -17.21
CA LYS A 52 -2.77 3.33 -17.43
C LYS A 52 -2.36 2.21 -16.47
N THR A 53 -2.69 2.36 -15.19
CA THR A 53 -2.43 1.35 -14.16
C THR A 53 -3.15 0.05 -14.48
N LEU A 54 -4.44 0.11 -14.85
CA LEU A 54 -5.24 -1.05 -15.21
C LEU A 54 -4.64 -1.81 -16.39
N SER A 55 -4.35 -1.11 -17.50
CA SER A 55 -3.74 -1.73 -18.69
C SER A 55 -2.37 -2.34 -18.41
N SER A 56 -1.54 -1.69 -17.59
CA SER A 56 -0.23 -2.21 -17.22
C SER A 56 -0.33 -3.45 -16.32
N GLY A 57 -1.28 -3.45 -15.39
CA GLY A 57 -1.54 -4.57 -14.49
C GLY A 57 -2.09 -5.79 -15.22
N GLU A 58 -3.07 -5.61 -16.12
CA GLU A 58 -3.60 -6.70 -16.96
C GLU A 58 -2.51 -7.33 -17.81
N LYS A 59 -1.70 -6.50 -18.49
CA LYS A 59 -0.57 -7.01 -19.28
C LYS A 59 0.43 -7.79 -18.42
N MET A 60 0.72 -7.33 -17.20
CA MET A 60 1.57 -8.08 -16.27
C MET A 60 0.92 -9.38 -15.85
N LEU A 61 -0.38 -9.40 -15.52
CA LEU A 61 -1.09 -10.63 -15.20
C LEU A 61 -1.03 -11.65 -16.32
N GLU A 62 -1.25 -11.24 -17.57
CA GLU A 62 -1.08 -12.14 -18.75
C GLU A 62 0.32 -12.76 -18.80
N GLN A 63 1.35 -11.98 -18.47
CA GLN A 63 2.74 -12.49 -18.42
C GLN A 63 2.96 -13.44 -17.25
N LEU A 64 2.35 -13.17 -16.10
CA LEU A 64 2.46 -13.99 -14.89
C LEU A 64 1.77 -15.35 -15.04
N ILE A 65 0.64 -15.43 -15.75
CA ILE A 65 -0.10 -16.70 -15.94
C ILE A 65 0.60 -17.62 -16.96
N ASN A 66 1.50 -17.10 -17.76
CA ASN A 66 2.25 -17.92 -18.69
C ASN A 66 3.24 -18.84 -17.95
N ASN A 67 3.38 -20.08 -18.43
CA ASN A 67 4.35 -21.06 -17.93
C ASN A 67 4.13 -21.52 -16.46
N ARG A 68 2.90 -21.51 -15.95
CA ARG A 68 2.56 -21.97 -14.59
C ARG A 68 3.02 -23.38 -14.28
N GLU A 69 2.83 -24.33 -15.22
CA GLU A 69 3.30 -25.71 -15.08
C GLU A 69 4.83 -25.79 -14.97
N VAL A 70 5.54 -24.95 -15.72
CA VAL A 70 7.02 -24.89 -15.65
C VAL A 70 7.47 -24.37 -14.30
N ILE A 71 6.77 -23.37 -13.74
CA ILE A 71 7.05 -22.85 -12.39
C ILE A 71 6.85 -23.97 -11.36
N GLN A 72 5.72 -24.67 -11.40
CA GLN A 72 5.43 -25.79 -10.50
C GLN A 72 6.50 -26.87 -10.58
N SER A 73 6.90 -27.28 -11.79
CA SER A 73 7.94 -28.28 -12.01
C SER A 73 9.29 -27.86 -11.45
N LYS A 74 9.70 -26.61 -11.66
CA LYS A 74 10.95 -26.06 -11.11
C LYS A 74 10.94 -26.03 -9.58
N VAL A 75 9.85 -25.57 -8.97
CA VAL A 75 9.72 -25.54 -7.51
C VAL A 75 9.80 -26.93 -6.92
N ASN A 76 9.08 -27.90 -7.49
CA ASN A 76 9.12 -29.30 -7.04
C ASN A 76 10.54 -29.86 -7.11
N LYS A 77 11.22 -29.70 -8.24
CA LYS A 77 12.59 -30.15 -8.42
C LYS A 77 13.54 -29.57 -7.38
N ILE A 78 13.49 -28.25 -7.18
CA ILE A 78 14.33 -27.59 -6.17
C ILE A 78 14.01 -28.10 -4.76
N ASN A 79 12.73 -28.36 -4.45
CA ASN A 79 12.35 -28.89 -3.14
C ASN A 79 12.90 -30.31 -2.91
N ASP A 80 12.87 -31.16 -3.94
CA ASP A 80 13.36 -32.55 -3.88
C ASP A 80 14.90 -32.60 -3.75
N GLU A 81 15.60 -31.67 -4.40
CA GLU A 81 17.07 -31.58 -4.38
C GLU A 81 17.61 -30.87 -3.13
N SER A 82 16.78 -30.17 -2.36
CA SER A 82 17.20 -29.34 -1.23
C SER A 82 17.05 -30.07 0.10
N GLY A 83 18.18 -30.33 0.79
CA GLY A 83 18.19 -31.02 2.09
C GLY A 83 17.65 -30.17 3.25
N ASN A 84 17.74 -28.85 3.18
CA ASN A 84 17.31 -27.93 4.23
C ASN A 84 16.76 -26.61 3.66
N ASN A 85 16.23 -25.75 4.56
CA ASN A 85 15.58 -24.51 4.14
C ASN A 85 16.57 -23.51 3.51
N SER A 86 17.80 -23.44 4.01
CA SER A 86 18.83 -22.55 3.46
C SER A 86 19.22 -22.93 2.04
N ASP A 87 19.39 -24.22 1.76
CA ASP A 87 19.71 -24.69 0.42
C ASP A 87 18.52 -24.48 -0.53
N PHE A 88 17.30 -24.74 -0.06
CA PHE A 88 16.10 -24.44 -0.83
C PHE A 88 16.04 -22.96 -1.24
N ILE A 89 16.21 -22.03 -0.30
CA ILE A 89 16.18 -20.62 -0.60
C ILE A 89 17.28 -20.22 -1.58
N LYS A 90 18.51 -20.66 -1.39
CA LYS A 90 19.61 -20.40 -2.32
C LYS A 90 19.30 -20.89 -3.74
N ASN A 91 18.79 -22.10 -3.85
CA ASN A 91 18.45 -22.71 -5.16
C ASN A 91 17.30 -21.97 -5.83
N ILE A 92 16.29 -21.52 -5.07
CA ILE A 92 15.20 -20.69 -5.60
C ILE A 92 15.73 -19.36 -6.14
N LEU A 93 16.56 -18.65 -5.35
CA LEU A 93 17.10 -17.35 -5.75
C LEU A 93 17.94 -17.45 -7.04
N ASN A 94 18.72 -18.53 -7.19
CA ASN A 94 19.58 -18.75 -8.35
C ASN A 94 18.83 -19.30 -9.60
N SER A 95 17.56 -19.65 -9.48
CA SER A 95 16.82 -20.37 -10.53
C SER A 95 15.99 -19.48 -11.44
N GLU A 96 15.98 -18.17 -11.22
CA GLU A 96 15.22 -17.20 -12.02
C GLU A 96 13.77 -17.67 -12.30
N ILE A 97 13.04 -18.06 -11.24
CA ILE A 97 11.68 -18.58 -11.36
C ILE A 97 10.69 -17.45 -11.67
N GLY A 98 9.71 -17.75 -12.52
CA GLY A 98 8.67 -16.84 -12.92
C GLY A 98 9.04 -15.99 -14.13
N HIS A 99 8.16 -15.04 -14.48
CA HIS A 99 8.39 -14.11 -15.58
C HIS A 99 9.64 -13.26 -15.30
N GLN A 100 10.69 -13.39 -16.13
CA GLN A 100 11.97 -12.70 -15.96
C GLN A 100 12.57 -12.83 -14.54
N GLY A 101 12.41 -13.99 -13.90
CA GLY A 101 12.92 -14.21 -12.55
C GLY A 101 12.15 -13.50 -11.44
N LEU A 102 10.96 -12.95 -11.71
CA LEU A 102 10.21 -12.13 -10.77
C LEU A 102 9.97 -12.84 -9.43
N ILE A 103 9.60 -14.12 -9.43
CA ILE A 103 9.32 -14.87 -8.19
C ILE A 103 10.59 -14.94 -7.32
N SER A 104 11.75 -15.22 -7.92
CA SER A 104 13.02 -15.22 -7.19
C SER A 104 13.32 -13.85 -6.57
N GLN A 105 13.12 -12.76 -7.32
CA GLN A 105 13.30 -11.40 -6.82
C GLN A 105 12.32 -11.05 -5.67
N LEU A 106 11.07 -11.50 -5.78
CA LEU A 106 10.06 -11.27 -4.73
C LEU A 106 10.38 -12.06 -3.45
N ILE A 107 10.96 -13.25 -3.57
CA ILE A 107 11.44 -14.04 -2.43
C ILE A 107 12.64 -13.34 -1.75
N GLU A 108 13.55 -12.77 -2.50
CA GLU A 108 14.65 -11.98 -1.97
C GLU A 108 14.14 -10.78 -1.14
N LYS A 109 13.19 -10.04 -1.68
CA LYS A 109 12.50 -8.95 -0.96
C LYS A 109 11.75 -9.46 0.28
N GLU A 110 11.12 -10.63 0.21
CA GLU A 110 10.44 -11.24 1.36
C GLU A 110 11.43 -11.52 2.51
N ILE A 111 12.61 -12.03 2.20
CA ILE A 111 13.67 -12.26 3.19
C ILE A 111 14.10 -10.94 3.84
N GLU A 112 14.27 -9.89 3.06
CA GLU A 112 14.61 -8.57 3.57
C GLU A 112 13.53 -8.03 4.52
N ILE A 113 12.25 -8.19 4.18
CA ILE A 113 11.12 -7.83 5.04
C ILE A 113 11.18 -8.56 6.38
N TYR A 114 11.43 -9.87 6.39
CA TYR A 114 11.57 -10.65 7.63
C TYR A 114 12.71 -10.13 8.49
N ARG A 115 13.86 -9.75 7.89
CA ARG A 115 14.98 -9.14 8.60
C ARG A 115 14.65 -7.79 9.21
N LEU A 116 13.94 -6.93 8.48
CA LEU A 116 13.46 -5.65 8.99
C LEU A 116 12.49 -5.81 10.17
N LEU A 117 11.69 -6.87 10.17
CA LEU A 117 10.82 -7.26 11.28
C LEU A 117 11.58 -7.97 12.43
N LYS A 118 12.91 -8.08 12.33
CA LYS A 118 13.79 -8.74 13.32
C LYS A 118 13.47 -10.23 13.54
N ILE A 119 12.95 -10.89 12.51
CA ILE A 119 12.75 -12.33 12.48
C ILE A 119 14.06 -12.97 12.02
N ASP A 120 14.51 -14.02 12.71
CA ASP A 120 15.77 -14.69 12.35
C ASP A 120 15.68 -15.42 11.00
N ASP A 121 16.81 -15.54 10.31
CA ASP A 121 16.86 -16.12 8.96
C ASP A 121 16.34 -17.56 8.91
N LYS A 122 16.51 -18.35 9.97
CA LYS A 122 16.04 -19.73 10.02
C LYS A 122 14.52 -19.81 10.04
N GLU A 123 13.87 -18.97 10.83
CA GLU A 123 12.42 -18.86 10.88
C GLU A 123 11.88 -18.28 9.57
N ALA A 124 12.51 -17.22 9.05
CA ALA A 124 12.16 -16.62 7.77
C ALA A 124 12.20 -17.65 6.62
N TYR A 125 13.30 -18.40 6.50
CA TYR A 125 13.46 -19.41 5.46
C TYR A 125 12.47 -20.58 5.59
N ASN A 126 12.15 -20.98 6.84
CA ASN A 126 11.11 -21.98 7.08
C ASN A 126 9.74 -21.50 6.60
N ASN A 127 9.36 -20.28 6.97
CA ASN A 127 8.07 -19.69 6.60
C ASN A 127 7.96 -19.49 5.08
N ILE A 128 9.00 -18.98 4.44
CA ILE A 128 9.02 -18.77 2.99
C ILE A 128 8.93 -20.11 2.25
N ARG A 129 9.76 -21.11 2.62
CA ARG A 129 9.73 -22.44 2.01
C ARG A 129 8.35 -23.06 2.12
N LYS A 130 7.74 -23.03 3.31
CA LYS A 130 6.40 -23.55 3.55
C LYS A 130 5.38 -22.90 2.59
N LYS A 131 5.33 -21.59 2.54
CA LYS A 131 4.41 -20.84 1.66
C LYS A 131 4.64 -21.20 0.18
N ILE A 132 5.88 -21.27 -0.26
CA ILE A 132 6.23 -21.58 -1.67
C ILE A 132 5.81 -22.99 -2.06
N ILE A 133 6.01 -23.99 -1.18
CA ILE A 133 5.63 -25.38 -1.44
C ILE A 133 4.11 -25.55 -1.39
N GLU A 134 3.41 -24.84 -0.48
CA GLU A 134 1.96 -24.89 -0.39
C GLU A 134 1.23 -24.20 -1.55
N THR A 135 1.91 -23.32 -2.29
CA THR A 135 1.35 -22.63 -3.46
C THR A 135 1.18 -23.62 -4.61
N LYS A 136 -0.03 -23.68 -5.14
CA LYS A 136 -0.35 -24.49 -6.34
C LYS A 136 -0.05 -23.69 -7.59
N TRP A 137 1.22 -23.53 -7.93
CA TRP A 137 1.69 -22.64 -9.00
C TRP A 137 0.99 -22.83 -10.34
N GLU A 138 0.57 -24.05 -10.68
CA GLU A 138 -0.18 -24.33 -11.91
C GLU A 138 -1.59 -23.73 -11.94
N LYS A 139 -2.16 -23.42 -10.76
CA LYS A 139 -3.54 -22.97 -10.58
C LYS A 139 -3.68 -21.69 -9.76
N GLU A 140 -2.59 -21.16 -9.24
CA GLU A 140 -2.62 -20.04 -8.30
C GLU A 140 -1.67 -18.94 -8.75
N VAL A 141 -2.15 -17.69 -8.80
CA VAL A 141 -1.31 -16.50 -8.78
C VAL A 141 -0.91 -16.27 -7.33
N SER A 142 0.36 -16.45 -7.02
CA SER A 142 0.85 -16.50 -5.65
C SER A 142 0.65 -15.19 -4.90
N TYR A 143 0.66 -15.26 -3.56
CA TYR A 143 0.58 -14.08 -2.70
C TYR A 143 1.73 -13.08 -2.96
N LEU A 144 2.88 -13.53 -3.41
CA LEU A 144 4.00 -12.67 -3.81
C LEU A 144 3.66 -11.85 -5.06
N GLU A 145 3.10 -12.51 -6.06
CA GLU A 145 2.71 -11.88 -7.32
C GLU A 145 1.53 -10.93 -7.14
N THR A 146 0.50 -11.34 -6.39
CA THR A 146 -0.67 -10.49 -6.10
C THR A 146 -0.29 -9.25 -5.28
N SER A 147 0.63 -9.40 -4.32
CA SER A 147 1.15 -8.29 -3.54
C SER A 147 1.98 -7.33 -4.39
N TYR A 148 2.78 -7.85 -5.31
CA TYR A 148 3.55 -7.05 -6.26
C TYR A 148 2.65 -6.22 -7.19
N LEU A 149 1.60 -6.83 -7.73
CA LEU A 149 0.61 -6.14 -8.55
C LEU A 149 -0.03 -4.98 -7.79
N TYR A 150 -0.40 -5.21 -6.53
CA TYR A 150 -1.05 -4.21 -5.70
C TYR A 150 -0.08 -3.10 -5.26
N ASP A 151 1.02 -3.46 -4.61
CA ASP A 151 1.94 -2.51 -3.97
C ASP A 151 2.82 -1.75 -4.98
N THR A 152 3.34 -2.46 -5.99
CA THR A 152 4.28 -1.88 -6.95
C THR A 152 3.60 -1.27 -8.17
N LEU A 153 2.56 -1.91 -8.68
CA LEU A 153 1.85 -1.45 -9.87
C LEU A 153 0.56 -0.68 -9.57
N GLY A 154 0.11 -0.65 -8.30
CA GLY A 154 -1.16 -0.03 -7.91
C GLY A 154 -2.39 -0.76 -8.47
N PHE A 155 -2.26 -2.02 -8.89
CA PHE A 155 -3.32 -2.80 -9.49
C PHE A 155 -4.22 -3.41 -8.42
N PRO A 156 -5.53 -3.09 -8.38
CA PRO A 156 -6.41 -3.51 -7.30
C PRO A 156 -6.53 -5.04 -7.21
N PHE A 157 -6.53 -5.57 -5.97
CA PHE A 157 -6.62 -7.01 -5.73
C PHE A 157 -7.93 -7.60 -6.24
N GLU A 158 -9.03 -6.86 -6.17
CA GLU A 158 -10.35 -7.28 -6.70
C GLU A 158 -10.31 -7.49 -8.21
N VAL A 159 -9.52 -6.68 -8.94
CA VAL A 159 -9.32 -6.86 -10.39
C VAL A 159 -8.47 -8.10 -10.66
N THR A 160 -7.47 -8.35 -9.81
CA THR A 160 -6.67 -9.59 -9.89
C THR A 160 -7.55 -10.83 -9.67
N LEU A 161 -8.47 -10.80 -8.70
CA LEU A 161 -9.40 -11.92 -8.45
C LEU A 161 -10.26 -12.23 -9.68
N GLU A 162 -10.90 -11.20 -10.25
CA GLU A 162 -11.76 -11.38 -11.43
C GLU A 162 -10.98 -11.88 -12.64
N PHE A 163 -9.77 -11.37 -12.84
CA PHE A 163 -8.89 -11.89 -13.90
C PHE A 163 -8.54 -13.36 -13.67
N CYS A 164 -8.21 -13.74 -12.44
CA CYS A 164 -7.94 -15.13 -12.08
C CYS A 164 -9.15 -16.03 -12.35
N GLU A 165 -10.36 -15.61 -11.97
CA GLU A 165 -11.60 -16.35 -12.21
C GLU A 165 -11.83 -16.60 -13.70
N THR A 166 -11.63 -15.59 -14.56
CA THR A 166 -11.81 -15.71 -16.01
C THR A 166 -10.79 -16.67 -16.66
N HIS A 167 -9.65 -16.90 -16.01
CA HIS A 167 -8.58 -17.79 -16.48
C HIS A 167 -8.50 -19.12 -15.72
N ASN A 168 -9.52 -19.46 -14.92
CA ASN A 168 -9.56 -20.65 -14.07
C ASN A 168 -8.36 -20.76 -13.10
N LEU A 169 -7.90 -19.62 -12.62
CA LEU A 169 -6.85 -19.48 -11.63
C LEU A 169 -7.44 -19.01 -10.28
N ILE A 170 -6.64 -19.13 -9.24
CA ILE A 170 -6.98 -18.70 -7.88
C ILE A 170 -5.99 -17.62 -7.45
N ALA A 171 -6.48 -16.61 -6.71
CA ALA A 171 -5.66 -15.70 -5.92
C ALA A 171 -6.15 -15.79 -4.45
N ASP A 172 -5.24 -16.14 -3.56
CA ASP A 172 -5.55 -16.40 -2.14
C ASP A 172 -5.62 -15.08 -1.37
N LYS A 173 -6.84 -14.67 -1.02
CA LYS A 173 -7.07 -13.44 -0.30
C LYS A 173 -6.47 -13.45 1.11
N GLU A 174 -6.53 -14.57 1.82
CA GLU A 174 -5.98 -14.63 3.18
C GLU A 174 -4.46 -14.44 3.18
N LYS A 175 -3.76 -15.10 2.27
CA LYS A 175 -2.31 -14.93 2.12
C LYS A 175 -1.95 -13.51 1.67
N PHE A 176 -2.75 -12.91 0.79
CA PHE A 176 -2.59 -11.52 0.38
C PHE A 176 -2.77 -10.56 1.56
N ASP A 177 -3.86 -10.70 2.32
CA ASP A 177 -4.15 -9.85 3.48
C ASP A 177 -3.06 -9.97 4.56
N LEU A 178 -2.56 -11.17 4.83
CA LEU A 178 -1.42 -11.39 5.73
C LEU A 178 -0.17 -10.64 5.27
N LYS A 179 0.11 -10.64 3.96
CA LYS A 179 1.24 -9.90 3.40
C LYS A 179 1.06 -8.39 3.52
N MET A 180 -0.14 -7.88 3.27
CA MET A 180 -0.45 -6.46 3.43
C MET A 180 -0.32 -6.00 4.88
N ASN A 181 -0.73 -6.83 5.84
CA ASN A 181 -0.55 -6.55 7.27
C ASN A 181 0.94 -6.45 7.63
N MET A 182 1.80 -7.32 7.09
CA MET A 182 3.25 -7.21 7.29
C MET A 182 3.81 -5.88 6.76
N PHE A 183 3.37 -5.42 5.60
CA PHE A 183 3.76 -4.10 5.07
C PHE A 183 3.27 -2.95 5.95
N GLN A 184 2.05 -3.04 6.50
CA GLN A 184 1.53 -2.04 7.43
C GLN A 184 2.35 -2.00 8.73
N GLU A 185 2.74 -3.15 9.28
CA GLU A 185 3.60 -3.22 10.45
C GLU A 185 4.98 -2.62 10.20
N LEU A 186 5.57 -2.92 9.04
CA LEU A 186 6.83 -2.28 8.62
C LEU A 186 6.66 -0.76 8.48
N SER A 187 5.61 -0.30 7.83
CA SER A 187 5.34 1.13 7.69
C SER A 187 5.16 1.81 9.03
N LYS A 188 4.50 1.16 9.99
CA LYS A 188 4.35 1.66 11.37
C LYS A 188 5.66 1.65 12.14
N SER A 189 6.51 0.64 11.93
CA SER A 189 7.81 0.52 12.60
C SER A 189 8.89 1.40 11.97
N SER A 190 8.79 1.67 10.67
CA SER A 190 9.68 2.55 9.92
C SER A 190 9.16 3.98 9.86
N SER A 191 7.86 4.19 10.01
CA SER A 191 7.30 5.45 10.41
C SER A 191 7.49 5.55 11.95
N ASP A 192 8.72 5.82 12.34
CA ASP A 192 8.93 7.07 13.06
C ASP A 192 8.29 8.13 12.14
N PHE A 193 6.97 8.21 12.15
CA PHE A 193 6.24 9.38 11.71
C PHE A 193 6.97 10.51 12.37
N GLY A 194 7.57 11.40 11.61
CA GLY A 194 8.52 12.42 12.06
C GLY A 194 8.06 13.36 13.18
N GLY A 195 7.29 12.84 14.09
CA GLY A 195 7.27 13.20 15.48
C GLY A 195 8.51 12.58 16.08
N ASP A 196 9.62 13.32 15.98
CA ASP A 196 10.81 13.08 16.74
C ASP A 196 10.40 12.43 18.08
N LYS A 197 10.98 11.25 18.45
CA LYS A 197 10.70 10.61 19.76
C LYS A 197 10.86 11.62 20.90
N SER A 198 11.66 12.64 20.67
CA SER A 198 11.80 13.81 21.52
C SER A 198 10.52 14.64 21.61
N VAL A 199 9.73 14.81 20.52
CA VAL A 199 8.43 15.54 20.56
C VAL A 199 7.41 14.75 21.36
N VAL A 200 7.30 13.44 21.12
CA VAL A 200 6.36 12.59 21.87
C VAL A 200 6.72 12.53 23.35
N ASN A 201 8.02 12.39 23.65
CA ASN A 201 8.50 12.42 25.02
C ASN A 201 8.26 13.78 25.67
N LEU A 202 8.45 14.88 24.95
CA LEU A 202 8.18 16.22 25.46
C LEU A 202 6.68 16.42 25.73
N ILE A 203 5.80 16.03 24.79
CA ILE A 203 4.34 16.09 24.97
C ILE A 203 3.94 15.30 26.23
N ASN A 204 4.51 14.11 26.43
CA ASN A 204 4.27 13.31 27.63
C ASN A 204 4.79 13.97 28.90
N THR A 205 5.89 14.72 28.85
CA THR A 205 6.41 15.46 30.02
C THR A 205 5.58 16.71 30.36
N LEU A 206 4.88 17.28 29.40
CA LEU A 206 4.00 18.43 29.60
C LEU A 206 2.68 18.09 30.32
N ASN A 207 2.39 16.77 30.43
CA ASN A 207 1.20 16.25 31.14
C ASN A 207 -0.11 16.95 30.71
N LEU A 208 -0.26 17.18 29.38
CA LEU A 208 -1.40 17.88 28.80
C LEU A 208 -2.63 16.97 28.75
N GLU A 209 -3.80 17.55 28.93
CA GLU A 209 -5.07 16.87 28.67
C GLU A 209 -5.23 16.55 27.18
N LYS A 210 -6.04 15.54 26.86
CA LYS A 210 -6.30 15.18 25.46
C LYS A 210 -7.12 16.28 24.80
N THR A 211 -6.69 16.68 23.61
CA THR A 211 -7.46 17.58 22.73
C THR A 211 -8.81 16.96 22.39
N GLU A 212 -9.89 17.71 22.55
CA GLU A 212 -11.22 17.31 22.12
C GLU A 212 -11.41 17.65 20.64
N PHE A 213 -11.65 16.63 19.82
CA PHE A 213 -11.89 16.83 18.39
C PHE A 213 -13.34 17.23 18.12
N THR A 214 -13.56 18.49 17.78
CA THR A 214 -14.89 19.07 17.50
C THR A 214 -15.29 19.04 16.03
N GLY A 215 -14.41 18.61 15.13
CA GLY A 215 -14.57 18.68 13.67
C GLY A 215 -15.73 17.89 13.07
N TYR A 216 -16.41 17.02 13.86
CA TYR A 216 -17.65 16.36 13.41
C TYR A 216 -18.90 17.22 13.61
N SER A 217 -18.86 18.20 14.53
CA SER A 217 -19.99 19.04 14.89
C SER A 217 -19.81 20.50 14.48
N GLU A 218 -18.56 20.95 14.35
CA GLU A 218 -18.22 22.35 14.10
C GLU A 218 -17.14 22.47 13.02
N THR A 219 -17.28 23.47 12.14
CA THR A 219 -16.26 23.77 11.10
C THR A 219 -15.28 24.85 11.57
N ILE A 220 -15.59 25.53 12.67
CA ILE A 220 -14.76 26.58 13.29
C ILE A 220 -14.77 26.32 14.78
N SER A 221 -13.58 26.20 15.38
CA SER A 221 -13.42 26.06 16.83
C SER A 221 -12.41 27.06 17.34
N ASN A 222 -12.55 27.44 18.63
CA ASN A 222 -11.59 28.28 19.34
C ASN A 222 -10.65 27.35 20.11
N GLY A 223 -9.36 27.47 19.86
CA GLY A 223 -8.34 26.76 20.61
C GLY A 223 -7.45 27.70 21.40
N GLU A 224 -6.92 27.24 22.52
CA GLU A 224 -5.92 27.94 23.30
C GLU A 224 -4.54 27.39 23.04
N ILE A 225 -3.54 28.25 22.85
CA ILE A 225 -2.14 27.83 22.70
C ILE A 225 -1.62 27.47 24.09
N LEU A 226 -1.43 26.17 24.32
CA LEU A 226 -0.92 25.67 25.60
C LEU A 226 0.59 25.79 25.70
N SER A 227 1.31 25.63 24.59
CA SER A 227 2.76 25.74 24.58
C SER A 227 3.32 25.99 23.18
N ILE A 228 4.48 26.61 23.11
CA ILE A 228 5.29 26.77 21.90
C ILE A 228 6.67 26.16 22.16
N VAL A 229 7.11 25.26 21.31
CA VAL A 229 8.37 24.53 21.49
C VAL A 229 9.25 24.71 20.27
N ASN A 230 10.55 24.97 20.48
CA ASN A 230 11.49 25.08 19.38
C ASN A 230 11.80 23.72 18.74
N ASN A 231 12.43 23.71 17.57
CA ASN A 231 12.76 22.51 16.81
C ASN A 231 13.70 21.54 17.55
N ASN A 232 14.50 22.04 18.50
CA ASN A 232 15.38 21.22 19.34
C ASN A 232 14.69 20.65 20.58
N LEU A 233 13.41 20.98 20.79
CA LEU A 233 12.58 20.47 21.89
C LEU A 233 13.12 20.73 23.31
N GLU A 234 14.08 21.63 23.42
CA GLU A 234 14.79 21.91 24.66
C GLU A 234 14.21 23.10 25.45
N LYS A 235 13.35 23.90 24.81
CA LYS A 235 12.82 25.11 25.45
C LYS A 235 11.33 25.34 25.13
N ILE A 236 10.53 25.45 26.16
CA ILE A 236 9.20 26.01 26.10
C ILE A 236 9.35 27.54 25.96
N LEU A 237 8.88 28.11 24.86
CA LEU A 237 9.01 29.52 24.57
C LEU A 237 7.74 30.25 25.08
N LYS A 238 7.93 31.32 25.84
CA LYS A 238 6.85 32.23 26.23
C LYS A 238 6.58 33.33 25.20
N GLU A 239 7.60 33.66 24.38
CA GLU A 239 7.52 34.64 23.30
C GLU A 239 8.46 34.22 22.17
N PHE A 240 8.06 34.46 20.94
CA PHE A 240 8.85 34.16 19.74
C PHE A 240 9.35 35.45 19.08
N LYS A 241 10.67 35.61 18.91
CA LYS A 241 11.27 36.82 18.35
C LYS A 241 12.22 36.58 17.16
N GLU A 242 12.46 35.31 16.78
CA GLU A 242 13.41 34.99 15.71
C GLU A 242 12.67 34.68 14.40
N LYS A 243 13.20 35.18 13.27
CA LYS A 243 12.73 34.81 11.93
C LYS A 243 13.46 33.56 11.50
N ASP A 244 12.75 32.67 10.79
CA ASP A 244 13.29 31.47 10.12
C ASP A 244 13.67 30.29 11.02
N VAL A 245 13.04 30.12 12.18
CA VAL A 245 13.18 28.93 13.04
C VAL A 245 11.87 28.13 13.02
N GLU A 246 11.97 26.84 12.78
CA GLU A 246 10.82 25.92 12.91
C GLU A 246 10.44 25.74 14.38
N PHE A 247 9.16 25.72 14.65
CA PHE A 247 8.61 25.53 16.01
C PHE A 247 7.31 24.73 15.95
N TYR A 248 6.97 24.11 17.06
CA TYR A 248 5.72 23.39 17.26
C TYR A 248 4.80 24.19 18.18
N ILE A 249 3.53 24.35 17.77
CA ILE A 249 2.49 24.96 18.58
C ILE A 249 1.57 23.84 19.09
N ILE A 250 1.38 23.79 20.40
CA ILE A 250 0.50 22.83 21.06
C ILE A 250 -0.80 23.55 21.43
N LEU A 251 -1.91 23.05 20.95
CA LEU A 251 -3.27 23.55 21.20
C LEU A 251 -4.04 22.58 22.10
N ASN A 252 -5.06 23.10 22.80
CA ASN A 252 -6.01 22.26 23.54
C ASN A 252 -7.02 21.59 22.62
#